data_9a9a51bee410ccfd7fdddc6fdf87acc9
#
_entry.id   9a9a51bee410ccfd7fdddc6fdf87acc9
#
_cell.length_a   1.000
_cell.length_b   1.000
_cell.length_c   1.000
_cell.angle_alpha   90.00
_cell.angle_beta   90.00
_cell.angle_gamma   90.00
#
_symmetry.space_group_name_H-M   'P 1'
#
loop_
_entity.id
_entity.type
_entity.pdbx_description
1 polymer ?
#
loop_
_entity_poly.entity_id
_entity_poly.type
_entity_poly.pdbx_seq_one_letter_code
_entity_poly.pdbx_strand_id
1 'polypeptide(L)'
;MELLKAIELSKSSIVVFSENYASSSWCLDELVKILECRNNGQLVLPVFYKVDPSEIRKQKGKFGVALTQREDNVEKVQRWRTALTKATGLSGLHYKEGYVTICCSSISYRV
;
A
#
# COMPACT_ATOMS: atom_id res chain seq x y z
N MET A 1 19.19 6.81 -1.56
CA MET A 1 18.83 5.62 -0.78
C MET A 1 18.78 4.41 -1.66
N GLU A 2 19.54 3.40 -1.30
CA GLU A 2 19.67 2.20 -2.12
C GLU A 2 18.36 1.45 -2.29
N LEU A 3 17.51 1.43 -1.25
CA LEU A 3 16.25 0.72 -1.32
C LEU A 3 15.29 1.37 -2.33
N LEU A 4 15.20 2.70 -2.33
CA LEU A 4 14.36 3.39 -3.29
C LEU A 4 14.87 3.19 -4.72
N LYS A 5 16.19 3.11 -4.87
CA LYS A 5 16.80 2.85 -6.17
C LYS A 5 16.49 1.44 -6.63
N ALA A 6 16.51 0.46 -5.71
CA ALA A 6 16.13 -0.90 -6.01
C ALA A 6 14.68 -0.98 -6.48
N ILE A 7 13.78 -0.21 -5.87
CA ILE A 7 12.39 -0.13 -6.29
C ILE A 7 12.30 0.40 -7.73
N GLU A 8 13.05 1.44 -8.05
CA GLU A 8 13.07 2.00 -9.40
C GLU A 8 13.51 1.00 -10.46
N LEU A 9 14.45 0.13 -10.12
CA LEU A 9 15.00 -0.85 -11.05
C LEU A 9 14.18 -2.13 -11.13
N SER A 10 13.24 -2.33 -10.20
CA SER A 10 12.44 -3.54 -10.17
C SER A 10 11.34 -3.50 -11.22
N LYS A 11 11.01 -4.65 -11.79
CA LYS A 11 9.89 -4.79 -12.73
C LYS A 11 8.58 -5.04 -12.01
N SER A 12 8.62 -5.52 -10.79
CA SER A 12 7.44 -5.79 -9.98
C SER A 12 7.76 -5.58 -8.52
N SER A 13 6.74 -5.25 -7.75
CA SER A 13 6.85 -5.06 -6.31
C SER A 13 5.69 -5.76 -5.63
N ILE A 14 5.97 -6.43 -4.52
CA ILE A 14 4.96 -7.01 -3.66
C ILE A 14 4.93 -6.17 -2.38
N VAL A 15 3.75 -5.66 -2.06
CA VAL A 15 3.57 -4.83 -0.86
C VAL A 15 2.70 -5.59 0.12
N VAL A 16 3.26 -5.94 1.29
CA VAL A 16 2.51 -6.66 2.32
C VAL A 16 1.98 -5.66 3.33
N PHE A 17 0.66 -5.52 3.38
CA PHE A 17 0.00 -4.69 4.38
C PHE A 17 -0.37 -5.54 5.58
N SER A 18 0.18 -5.20 6.73
CA SER A 18 -0.21 -5.77 8.01
C SER A 18 -0.84 -4.69 8.86
N GLU A 19 -1.37 -5.05 10.03
CA GLU A 19 -2.05 -4.06 10.87
C GLU A 19 -1.15 -2.93 11.38
N ASN A 20 0.17 -3.15 11.39
CA ASN A 20 1.13 -2.16 11.85
C ASN A 20 1.82 -1.40 10.71
N TYR A 21 1.38 -1.61 9.49
CA TYR A 21 2.03 -1.00 8.32
C TYR A 21 2.14 0.52 8.43
N ALA A 22 1.06 1.18 8.81
CA ALA A 22 1.02 2.64 8.91
C ALA A 22 1.83 3.20 10.07
N SER A 23 2.33 2.34 10.97
CA SER A 23 3.20 2.78 12.06
C SER A 23 4.61 3.11 11.60
N SER A 24 4.99 2.67 10.40
CA SER A 24 6.32 2.88 9.86
C SER A 24 6.29 3.93 8.75
N SER A 25 6.88 5.08 9.01
CA SER A 25 7.02 6.10 7.97
C SER A 25 7.88 5.62 6.82
N TRP A 26 8.84 4.73 7.11
CA TRP A 26 9.67 4.11 6.09
C TRP A 26 8.83 3.31 5.10
N CYS A 27 7.91 2.47 5.60
CA CYS A 27 7.03 1.69 4.75
C CYS A 27 6.11 2.59 3.93
N LEU A 28 5.60 3.66 4.52
CA LEU A 28 4.73 4.60 3.84
C LEU A 28 5.47 5.36 2.73
N ASP A 29 6.71 5.76 2.98
CA ASP A 29 7.53 6.42 1.96
C ASP A 29 7.85 5.45 0.82
N GLU A 30 8.14 4.21 1.13
CA GLU A 30 8.37 3.20 0.10
C GLU A 30 7.14 2.98 -0.76
N LEU A 31 5.96 2.97 -0.14
CA LEU A 31 4.70 2.80 -0.86
C LEU A 31 4.49 3.91 -1.87
N VAL A 32 4.75 5.16 -1.48
CA VAL A 32 4.64 6.29 -2.40
C VAL A 32 5.55 6.08 -3.60
N LYS A 33 6.79 5.65 -3.36
CA LYS A 33 7.76 5.41 -4.42
C LYS A 33 7.32 4.26 -5.34
N ILE A 34 6.81 3.19 -4.75
CA ILE A 34 6.34 2.03 -5.52
C ILE A 34 5.21 2.44 -6.47
N LEU A 35 4.27 3.26 -5.99
CA LEU A 35 3.15 3.70 -6.82
C LEU A 35 3.58 4.68 -7.91
N GLU A 36 4.60 5.51 -7.65
CA GLU A 36 5.19 6.36 -8.68
C GLU A 36 5.79 5.51 -9.80
N CYS A 37 6.51 4.45 -9.43
CA CYS A 37 7.11 3.54 -10.40
C CYS A 37 6.06 2.75 -11.16
N ARG A 38 4.92 2.46 -10.55
CA ARG A 38 3.82 1.79 -11.24
C ARG A 38 3.33 2.61 -12.42
N ASN A 39 3.33 3.91 -12.30
CA ASN A 39 2.95 4.80 -13.40
C ASN A 39 3.90 4.68 -14.60
N ASN A 40 5.08 4.14 -14.38
CA ASN A 40 6.07 3.88 -15.43
C ASN A 40 6.03 2.44 -15.94
N GLY A 41 4.95 1.72 -15.66
CA GLY A 41 4.74 0.38 -16.19
C GLY A 41 5.15 -0.77 -15.28
N GLN A 42 5.58 -0.49 -14.07
CA GLN A 42 5.93 -1.54 -13.13
C GLN A 42 4.68 -2.19 -12.54
N LEU A 43 4.77 -3.48 -12.24
CA LEU A 43 3.67 -4.22 -11.62
C LEU A 43 3.73 -4.09 -10.12
N VAL A 44 2.56 -3.93 -9.50
CA VAL A 44 2.45 -3.85 -8.04
C VAL A 44 1.38 -4.83 -7.59
N LEU A 45 1.75 -5.74 -6.69
CA LEU A 45 0.83 -6.71 -6.10
C LEU A 45 0.70 -6.41 -4.60
N PRO A 46 -0.42 -5.86 -4.15
CA PRO A 46 -0.67 -5.71 -2.72
C PRO A 46 -1.10 -7.04 -2.10
N VAL A 47 -0.59 -7.32 -0.92
CA VAL A 47 -0.98 -8.49 -0.14
C VAL A 47 -1.49 -7.99 1.21
N PHE A 48 -2.75 -8.28 1.52
CA PHE A 48 -3.37 -7.85 2.76
C PHE A 48 -3.30 -9.01 3.76
N TYR A 49 -2.40 -8.90 4.72
CA TYR A 49 -2.14 -9.95 5.67
C TYR A 49 -2.88 -9.67 6.98
N LYS A 50 -3.95 -10.39 7.21
CA LYS A 50 -4.79 -10.27 8.42
C LYS A 50 -5.30 -8.85 8.66
N VAL A 51 -5.53 -8.11 7.59
CA VAL A 51 -6.08 -6.75 7.65
C VAL A 51 -7.07 -6.61 6.50
N ASP A 52 -8.18 -5.94 6.78
CA ASP A 52 -9.22 -5.72 5.78
C ASP A 52 -8.81 -4.60 4.84
N PRO A 53 -8.78 -4.84 3.51
CA PRO A 53 -8.45 -3.78 2.56
C PRO A 53 -9.33 -2.54 2.70
N SER A 54 -10.58 -2.69 3.11
CA SER A 54 -11.48 -1.54 3.28
C SER A 54 -11.06 -0.65 4.45
N GLU A 55 -10.47 -1.21 5.50
CA GLU A 55 -9.94 -0.41 6.61
C GLU A 55 -8.78 0.46 6.16
N ILE A 56 -7.92 -0.10 5.32
CA ILE A 56 -6.78 0.65 4.78
C ILE A 56 -7.29 1.73 3.84
N ARG A 57 -8.21 1.40 2.94
CA ARG A 57 -8.75 2.35 1.96
C ARG A 57 -9.42 3.54 2.64
N LYS A 58 -10.23 3.26 3.67
CA LYS A 58 -10.94 4.27 4.41
C LYS A 58 -10.09 4.88 5.53
N GLN A 59 -8.92 4.31 5.76
CA GLN A 59 -7.97 4.76 6.80
C GLN A 59 -8.61 4.79 8.17
N LYS A 60 -9.28 3.69 8.50
CA LYS A 60 -9.95 3.50 9.79
C LYS A 60 -9.10 2.62 10.71
N GLY A 61 -9.54 2.50 11.96
CA GLY A 61 -8.88 1.66 12.94
C GLY A 61 -7.44 2.08 13.18
N LYS A 62 -6.55 1.12 13.26
CA LYS A 62 -5.14 1.36 13.54
C LYS A 62 -4.46 2.21 12.45
N PHE A 63 -4.89 2.07 11.20
CA PHE A 63 -4.35 2.88 10.11
C PHE A 63 -4.69 4.35 10.28
N GLY A 64 -5.94 4.65 10.63
CA GLY A 64 -6.35 6.02 10.86
C GLY A 64 -5.63 6.65 12.03
N VAL A 65 -5.52 5.92 13.13
CA VAL A 65 -4.84 6.41 14.33
C VAL A 65 -3.37 6.67 14.05
N ALA A 66 -2.69 5.73 13.39
CA ALA A 66 -1.27 5.88 13.10
C ALA A 66 -0.99 7.07 12.20
N LEU A 67 -1.84 7.34 11.22
CA LEU A 67 -1.68 8.49 10.33
C LEU A 67 -1.97 9.80 11.05
N THR A 68 -3.00 9.82 11.90
CA THR A 68 -3.35 11.00 12.67
C THR A 68 -2.24 11.43 13.61
N GLN A 69 -1.49 10.49 14.18
CA GLN A 69 -0.38 10.78 15.07
C GLN A 69 0.80 11.45 14.38
N ARG A 70 0.78 11.56 13.05
CA ARG A 70 1.87 12.12 12.25
C ARG A 70 1.51 13.43 11.58
N GLU A 71 0.56 14.17 12.14
CA GLU A 71 0.04 15.39 11.54
C GLU A 71 1.00 16.57 11.53
N ASP A 72 2.17 16.44 12.13
CA ASP A 72 3.20 17.47 12.09
C ASP A 72 3.70 17.77 10.67
N ASN A 73 3.45 16.87 9.71
CA ASN A 73 3.80 17.09 8.31
C ASN A 73 2.59 16.74 7.42
N VAL A 74 1.72 17.71 7.23
CA VAL A 74 0.45 17.54 6.53
C VAL A 74 0.63 17.09 5.08
N GLU A 75 1.58 17.65 4.36
CA GLU A 75 1.83 17.29 2.97
C GLU A 75 2.26 15.82 2.83
N LYS A 76 3.14 15.38 3.71
CA LYS A 76 3.63 14.02 3.69
C LYS A 76 2.53 13.02 4.03
N VAL A 77 1.75 13.32 5.04
CA VAL A 77 0.61 12.49 5.45
C VAL A 77 -0.41 12.40 4.31
N GLN A 78 -0.66 13.48 3.62
CA GLN A 78 -1.60 13.47 2.50
C GLN A 78 -1.12 12.57 1.36
N ARG A 79 0.17 12.58 1.07
CA ARG A 79 0.75 11.66 0.09
C ARG A 79 0.60 10.21 0.50
N TRP A 80 0.81 9.92 1.77
CA TRP A 80 0.62 8.57 2.31
C TRP A 80 -0.83 8.12 2.18
N ARG A 81 -1.78 9.01 2.53
CA ARG A 81 -3.22 8.69 2.43
C ARG A 81 -3.60 8.39 1.00
N THR A 82 -3.15 9.20 0.07
CA THR A 82 -3.40 8.99 -1.35
C THR A 82 -2.81 7.66 -1.83
N ALA A 83 -1.59 7.35 -1.40
CA ALA A 83 -0.93 6.11 -1.77
C ALA A 83 -1.67 4.88 -1.24
N LEU A 84 -2.13 4.93 0.01
CA LEU A 84 -2.90 3.83 0.60
C LEU A 84 -4.21 3.60 -0.16
N THR A 85 -4.90 4.67 -0.51
CA THR A 85 -6.13 4.58 -1.28
C THR A 85 -5.88 3.95 -2.65
N LYS A 86 -4.83 4.37 -3.35
CA LYS A 86 -4.49 3.83 -4.65
C LYS A 86 -4.09 2.35 -4.58
N ALA A 87 -3.30 1.99 -3.58
CA ALA A 87 -2.83 0.62 -3.43
C ALA A 87 -4.00 -0.34 -3.20
N THR A 88 -4.99 0.05 -2.41
CA THR A 88 -6.16 -0.79 -2.15
C THR A 88 -7.10 -0.89 -3.33
N GLY A 89 -6.93 -0.04 -4.34
CA GLY A 89 -7.67 -0.13 -5.59
C GLY A 89 -7.08 -1.11 -6.59
N LEU A 90 -5.89 -1.65 -6.30
CA LEU A 90 -5.24 -2.63 -7.17
C LEU A 90 -5.72 -4.04 -6.85
N SER A 91 -5.63 -4.93 -7.83
CA SER A 91 -5.89 -6.35 -7.60
C SER A 91 -4.78 -6.93 -6.72
N GLY A 92 -5.15 -7.66 -5.70
CA GLY A 92 -4.19 -8.19 -4.75
C GLY A 92 -4.69 -9.45 -4.08
N LEU A 93 -3.95 -9.89 -3.06
CA LEU A 93 -4.27 -11.09 -2.30
C LEU A 93 -4.62 -10.71 -0.86
N HIS A 94 -5.63 -11.36 -0.32
CA HIS A 94 -6.04 -11.16 1.07
C HIS A 94 -5.89 -12.47 1.84
N TYR A 95 -5.01 -12.48 2.82
CA TYR A 95 -4.83 -13.63 3.71
C TYR A 95 -5.59 -13.40 5.00
N LYS A 96 -6.47 -14.31 5.33
CA LYS A 96 -7.24 -14.27 6.57
C LYS A 96 -7.50 -15.68 7.06
N GLU A 97 -7.04 -15.98 8.27
CA GLU A 97 -7.32 -17.25 8.95
C GLU A 97 -7.01 -18.50 8.12
N GLY A 98 -5.88 -18.50 7.44
CA GLY A 98 -5.46 -19.64 6.64
C GLY A 98 -6.00 -19.69 5.22
N TYR A 99 -6.78 -18.70 4.83
CA TYR A 99 -7.32 -18.60 3.48
C TYR A 99 -6.72 -17.44 2.73
N VAL A 100 -6.50 -17.64 1.43
CA VAL A 100 -6.05 -16.58 0.54
C VAL A 100 -7.16 -16.31 -0.45
N THR A 101 -7.60 -15.06 -0.50
CA THR A 101 -8.64 -14.61 -1.43
C THR A 101 -8.05 -13.58 -2.37
N ILE A 102 -8.46 -13.62 -3.63
CA ILE A 102 -8.05 -12.61 -4.59
C ILE A 102 -8.97 -11.40 -4.44
N CYS A 103 -8.37 -10.24 -4.17
CA CYS A 103 -9.09 -8.99 -4.05
C CYS A 103 -9.03 -8.25 -5.38
N CYS A 104 -10.16 -8.16 -6.05
CA CYS A 104 -10.28 -7.41 -7.29
C CYS A 104 -11.22 -6.24 -7.07
N SER A 105 -10.68 -5.07 -6.83
CA SER A 105 -11.50 -3.87 -6.77
C SER A 105 -11.57 -3.15 -8.10
N SER A 106 -10.81 -3.60 -9.07
CA SER A 106 -10.85 -3.09 -10.44
C SER A 106 -10.85 -4.27 -11.40
N ILE A 107 -11.68 -4.17 -12.43
CA ILE A 107 -11.88 -5.26 -13.39
C ILE A 107 -10.91 -5.19 -14.56
N SER A 108 -10.12 -4.16 -14.67
CA SER A 108 -9.22 -4.07 -15.80
C SER A 108 -7.94 -4.84 -15.55
N TYR A 109 -7.84 -5.97 -16.22
CA TYR A 109 -6.63 -6.76 -16.24
C TYR A 109 -5.79 -6.36 -17.42
N ARG A 110 -4.53 -6.10 -17.15
CA ARG A 110 -3.54 -5.96 -18.19
C ARG A 110 -2.52 -7.04 -18.01
N VAL A 111 -2.52 -7.92 -18.93
CA VAL A 111 -1.52 -8.97 -18.97
C VAL A 111 -0.29 -8.44 -19.66
#